data_4e009fc1f04900a2b03fab42892bc41d
#
_entry.id   4e009fc1f04900a2b03fab42892bc41d
#
_cell.length_a   1.000
_cell.length_b   1.000
_cell.length_c   1.000
_cell.angle_alpha   90.00
_cell.angle_beta   90.00
_cell.angle_gamma   90.00
#
_symmetry.space_group_name_H-M   'P 1'
#
loop_
_entity.id
_entity.type
_entity.pdbx_description
1 polymer ?
#
loop_
_entity_poly.entity_id
_entity_poly.type
_entity_poly.pdbx_seq_one_letter_code
_entity_poly.pdbx_strand_id
1 'polypeptide(L)'
;MVRAGDSLYTIAWEVGLDYRDVAFWNSLEPPYRLEVGQELFLGGDLSRPQGQSVTRAIVEPESVPLVTEDTAVQTQTTETSTSTAPTQATGAWIWPAKGELISRFDPDGGSNGIDIAGSDGSPVRAAAKGKVVYAGTGLRGYGLLIIIKHDETFLSAYAHNRAVTINEGDPVHGGQVIAEMGQSGADTVRLHFEIRRDGQPVDPLSYLPRL
;
A
#
# COMPACT_ATOMS: atom_id res chain seq x y z
N MET A 1 -20.26 9.34 -5.97
CA MET A 1 -19.91 9.85 -7.33
C MET A 1 -18.42 10.18 -7.34
N VAL A 2 -17.67 9.61 -8.27
CA VAL A 2 -16.21 9.72 -8.43
C VAL A 2 -15.83 11.12 -8.92
N ARG A 3 -14.81 11.73 -8.31
CA ARG A 3 -14.27 13.04 -8.67
C ARG A 3 -12.94 12.91 -9.40
N ALA A 4 -12.49 13.99 -10.03
CA ALA A 4 -11.15 14.04 -10.63
C ALA A 4 -10.08 13.87 -9.54
N GLY A 5 -9.19 12.90 -9.73
CA GLY A 5 -8.14 12.54 -8.76
C GLY A 5 -8.54 11.45 -7.75
N ASP A 6 -9.79 11.00 -7.76
CA ASP A 6 -10.18 9.86 -6.93
C ASP A 6 -9.65 8.55 -7.51
N SER A 7 -9.28 7.64 -6.63
CA SER A 7 -9.02 6.24 -6.94
C SER A 7 -9.93 5.35 -6.08
N LEU A 8 -10.06 4.08 -6.47
CA LEU A 8 -10.81 3.12 -5.66
C LEU A 8 -10.27 3.05 -4.22
N TYR A 9 -8.94 3.11 -4.09
CA TYR A 9 -8.27 3.07 -2.79
C TYR A 9 -8.61 4.29 -1.93
N THR A 10 -8.63 5.52 -2.51
CA THR A 10 -8.95 6.73 -1.76
C THR A 10 -10.40 6.78 -1.35
N ILE A 11 -11.32 6.36 -2.22
CA ILE A 11 -12.75 6.30 -1.91
C ILE A 11 -13.01 5.29 -0.79
N ALA A 12 -12.47 4.08 -0.90
CA ALA A 12 -12.59 3.06 0.15
C ALA A 12 -11.95 3.53 1.46
N TRP A 13 -10.81 4.21 1.38
CA TRP A 13 -10.11 4.79 2.53
C TRP A 13 -10.97 5.82 3.26
N GLU A 14 -11.58 6.76 2.54
CA GLU A 14 -12.40 7.85 3.10
C GLU A 14 -13.60 7.31 3.89
N VAL A 15 -14.19 6.20 3.44
CA VAL A 15 -15.38 5.60 4.06
C VAL A 15 -15.06 4.43 4.99
N GLY A 16 -13.78 4.07 5.17
CA GLY A 16 -13.35 2.98 6.06
C GLY A 16 -13.75 1.59 5.55
N LEU A 17 -13.83 1.40 4.23
CA LEU A 17 -14.16 0.13 3.60
C LEU A 17 -12.91 -0.54 3.02
N ASP A 18 -12.99 -1.87 2.86
CA ASP A 18 -12.00 -2.59 2.06
C ASP A 18 -12.20 -2.26 0.57
N TYR A 19 -11.15 -1.83 -0.11
CA TYR A 19 -11.21 -1.52 -1.55
C TYR A 19 -11.64 -2.73 -2.39
N ARG A 20 -11.37 -3.96 -1.92
CA ARG A 20 -11.78 -5.21 -2.59
C ARG A 20 -13.28 -5.40 -2.54
N ASP A 21 -13.90 -5.05 -1.43
CA ASP A 21 -15.36 -5.13 -1.28
C ASP A 21 -16.04 -4.10 -2.17
N VAL A 22 -15.50 -2.85 -2.19
CA VAL A 22 -15.98 -1.82 -3.11
C VAL A 22 -15.80 -2.24 -4.56
N ALA A 23 -14.65 -2.84 -4.93
CA ALA A 23 -14.41 -3.37 -6.27
C ALA A 23 -15.43 -4.48 -6.63
N PHE A 24 -15.64 -5.43 -5.72
CA PHE A 24 -16.58 -6.54 -5.91
C PHE A 24 -18.02 -6.06 -6.13
N TRP A 25 -18.49 -5.16 -5.28
CA TRP A 25 -19.85 -4.61 -5.37
C TRP A 25 -20.12 -3.83 -6.66
N ASN A 26 -19.06 -3.27 -7.24
CA ASN A 26 -19.14 -2.47 -8.47
C ASN A 26 -18.61 -3.21 -9.71
N SER A 27 -18.30 -4.52 -9.59
CA SER A 27 -17.75 -5.34 -10.68
C SER A 27 -16.49 -4.73 -11.33
N LEU A 28 -15.62 -4.13 -10.50
CA LEU A 28 -14.38 -3.53 -10.94
C LEU A 28 -13.25 -4.56 -10.90
N GLU A 29 -12.49 -4.65 -11.98
CA GLU A 29 -11.30 -5.50 -12.08
C GLU A 29 -10.02 -4.67 -12.05
N PRO A 30 -8.88 -5.25 -11.58
CA PRO A 30 -7.59 -4.57 -11.65
C PRO A 30 -7.27 -4.12 -13.09
N PRO A 31 -6.77 -2.91 -13.29
CA PRO A 31 -6.24 -1.94 -12.31
C PRO A 31 -7.26 -0.99 -11.67
N TYR A 32 -8.52 -1.35 -11.55
CA TYR A 32 -9.60 -0.60 -10.88
C TYR A 32 -9.76 0.83 -11.40
N ARG A 33 -9.82 0.98 -12.71
CA ARG A 33 -10.00 2.30 -13.34
C ARG A 33 -11.39 2.85 -13.05
N LEU A 34 -11.44 4.09 -12.63
CA LEU A 34 -12.66 4.83 -12.36
C LEU A 34 -12.82 5.97 -13.37
N GLU A 35 -14.05 6.30 -13.71
CA GLU A 35 -14.38 7.45 -14.55
C GLU A 35 -14.95 8.57 -13.70
N VAL A 36 -14.58 9.82 -14.01
CA VAL A 36 -15.13 10.99 -13.31
C VAL A 36 -16.65 11.05 -13.55
N GLY A 37 -17.40 11.16 -12.46
CA GLY A 37 -18.87 11.12 -12.50
C GLY A 37 -19.45 9.71 -12.35
N GLN A 38 -18.63 8.65 -12.33
CA GLN A 38 -19.11 7.29 -12.06
C GLN A 38 -19.72 7.20 -10.67
N GLU A 39 -20.85 6.53 -10.54
CA GLU A 39 -21.44 6.21 -9.25
C GLU A 39 -20.89 4.88 -8.75
N LEU A 40 -20.42 4.86 -7.51
CA LEU A 40 -19.98 3.63 -6.85
C LEU A 40 -20.95 3.27 -5.72
N PHE A 41 -21.30 2.01 -5.66
CA PHE A 41 -22.02 1.44 -4.54
C PHE A 41 -21.03 1.20 -3.38
N LEU A 42 -21.27 1.82 -2.23
CA LEU A 42 -20.38 1.84 -1.09
C LEU A 42 -20.94 1.10 0.13
N GLY A 43 -21.72 0.07 -0.08
CA GLY A 43 -22.21 -0.76 1.00
C GLY A 43 -23.66 -1.18 0.81
N GLY A 44 -23.97 -2.34 1.33
CA GLY A 44 -25.22 -3.04 1.37
C GLY A 44 -24.95 -4.48 1.81
N ASP A 45 -25.97 -5.22 2.16
CA ASP A 45 -25.94 -6.59 2.70
C ASP A 45 -25.39 -7.67 1.72
N LEU A 46 -24.45 -7.27 0.85
CA LEU A 46 -23.74 -8.18 -0.04
C LEU A 46 -22.39 -8.56 0.61
N SER A 47 -22.47 -9.36 1.67
CA SER A 47 -21.29 -9.97 2.28
C SER A 47 -20.50 -10.73 1.22
N ARG A 48 -19.25 -10.31 0.97
CA ARG A 48 -18.32 -11.09 0.20
C ARG A 48 -18.15 -12.45 0.88
N PRO A 49 -18.31 -13.59 0.18
CA PRO A 49 -18.00 -14.88 0.77
C PRO A 49 -16.52 -14.89 1.15
N GLN A 50 -16.25 -14.88 2.45
CA GLN A 50 -14.89 -15.02 2.98
C GLN A 50 -14.34 -16.37 2.50
N GLY A 51 -13.32 -16.36 1.65
CA GLY A 51 -12.54 -17.55 1.34
C GLY A 51 -12.55 -18.07 -0.09
N GLN A 52 -12.85 -17.27 -1.10
CA GLN A 52 -12.55 -17.69 -2.46
C GLN A 52 -11.30 -16.99 -2.98
N SER A 53 -10.14 -17.62 -2.72
CA SER A 53 -8.99 -17.48 -3.61
C SER A 53 -9.46 -17.90 -4.99
N VAL A 54 -9.54 -16.95 -5.92
CA VAL A 54 -9.79 -17.27 -7.33
C VAL A 54 -8.56 -18.00 -7.83
N THR A 55 -8.58 -19.32 -7.70
CA THR A 55 -7.67 -20.19 -8.44
C THR A 55 -8.05 -20.05 -9.90
N ARG A 56 -7.40 -19.14 -10.59
CA ARG A 56 -7.50 -19.01 -12.04
C ARG A 56 -6.96 -20.31 -12.61
N ALA A 57 -7.85 -21.11 -13.19
CA ALA A 57 -7.48 -22.26 -13.99
C ALA A 57 -6.47 -21.80 -15.05
N ILE A 58 -5.24 -22.24 -14.93
CA ILE A 58 -4.24 -22.11 -15.97
C ILE A 58 -4.72 -23.01 -17.10
N VAL A 59 -5.25 -22.41 -18.14
CA VAL A 59 -5.44 -23.09 -19.42
C VAL A 59 -4.04 -23.27 -20.00
N GLU A 60 -3.58 -24.48 -19.95
CA GLU A 60 -2.34 -24.97 -20.54
C GLU A 60 -2.42 -24.78 -22.07
N PRO A 61 -1.50 -24.07 -22.72
CA PRO A 61 -1.44 -24.09 -24.17
C PRO A 61 -0.75 -25.39 -24.61
N GLU A 62 -1.47 -26.09 -25.43
CA GLU A 62 -1.17 -27.32 -26.14
C GLU A 62 0.21 -27.30 -26.81
N SER A 63 0.91 -28.39 -26.65
CA SER A 63 2.24 -28.70 -27.17
C SER A 63 2.29 -28.68 -28.69
N VAL A 64 3.28 -28.03 -29.27
CA VAL A 64 3.75 -28.30 -30.64
C VAL A 64 5.24 -28.69 -30.61
N PRO A 65 5.68 -29.67 -31.44
CA PRO A 65 6.88 -30.44 -31.17
C PRO A 65 8.17 -29.85 -31.72
N LEU A 66 9.21 -30.25 -31.03
CA LEU A 66 10.65 -30.30 -31.28
C LEU A 66 11.12 -30.18 -32.73
N VAL A 67 12.09 -29.30 -32.97
CA VAL A 67 13.19 -29.57 -33.90
C VAL A 67 14.49 -29.23 -33.17
N THR A 68 15.32 -30.26 -33.11
CA THR A 68 16.70 -30.26 -32.62
C THR A 68 17.62 -29.56 -33.61
N GLU A 69 18.59 -28.77 -33.13
CA GLU A 69 19.97 -28.86 -33.61
C GLU A 69 20.98 -28.29 -32.59
N ASP A 70 22.00 -29.04 -32.43
CA ASP A 70 23.14 -29.08 -31.59
C ASP A 70 24.12 -27.94 -31.90
N THR A 71 24.73 -27.32 -30.92
CA THR A 71 26.17 -27.04 -30.90
C THR A 71 26.60 -26.54 -29.52
N ALA A 72 27.44 -27.32 -28.92
CA ALA A 72 28.17 -27.04 -27.68
C ALA A 72 29.16 -25.88 -27.85
N VAL A 73 29.51 -25.19 -26.77
CA VAL A 73 30.83 -24.97 -26.19
C VAL A 73 30.80 -24.11 -24.90
N GLN A 74 31.17 -24.79 -23.83
CA GLN A 74 32.02 -24.44 -22.67
C GLN A 74 31.82 -23.12 -21.86
N THR A 75 31.45 -23.35 -20.63
CA THR A 75 32.20 -23.18 -19.36
C THR A 75 32.62 -21.74 -18.99
N GLN A 76 32.02 -21.19 -17.97
CA GLN A 76 32.75 -20.80 -16.75
C GLN A 76 31.81 -20.66 -15.54
N THR A 77 32.21 -21.38 -14.55
CA THR A 77 31.81 -21.39 -13.16
C THR A 77 31.83 -20.02 -12.54
N THR A 78 30.81 -19.64 -11.79
CA THR A 78 31.02 -18.98 -10.50
C THR A 78 29.72 -18.96 -9.68
N GLU A 79 29.82 -19.67 -8.60
CA GLU A 79 29.21 -19.47 -7.29
C GLU A 79 27.68 -19.42 -7.13
N THR A 80 27.20 -20.55 -6.78
CA THR A 80 26.03 -20.87 -6.00
C THR A 80 25.98 -20.00 -4.73
N SER A 81 25.20 -18.96 -4.76
CA SER A 81 24.61 -18.42 -3.52
C SER A 81 23.19 -18.95 -3.45
N THR A 82 23.08 -20.12 -2.84
CA THR A 82 21.80 -20.67 -2.36
C THR A 82 21.28 -19.77 -1.27
N SER A 83 20.58 -18.70 -1.64
CA SER A 83 19.71 -18.00 -0.73
C SER A 83 18.36 -18.69 -0.76
N THR A 84 18.23 -19.68 0.11
CA THR A 84 16.94 -20.21 0.54
C THR A 84 16.23 -19.05 1.26
N ALA A 85 15.49 -18.25 0.50
CA ALA A 85 14.58 -17.29 1.07
C ALA A 85 13.42 -18.07 1.71
N PRO A 86 13.23 -18.00 3.03
CA PRO A 86 11.98 -18.43 3.62
C PRO A 86 10.89 -17.56 3.01
N THR A 87 9.80 -18.18 2.62
CA THR A 87 8.52 -17.53 2.32
C THR A 87 8.12 -16.72 3.57
N GLN A 88 8.63 -15.49 3.71
CA GLN A 88 8.20 -14.57 4.73
C GLN A 88 6.96 -13.88 4.19
N ALA A 89 5.83 -14.31 4.70
CA ALA A 89 4.67 -13.45 4.85
C ALA A 89 5.16 -12.08 5.36
N THR A 90 4.75 -11.01 4.66
CA THR A 90 4.90 -9.60 5.02
C THR A 90 6.26 -9.27 5.65
N GLY A 91 7.19 -8.73 4.87
CA GLY A 91 8.51 -8.31 5.36
C GLY A 91 8.35 -7.48 6.64
N ALA A 92 9.27 -7.66 7.60
CA ALA A 92 9.23 -6.97 8.89
C ALA A 92 8.95 -5.48 8.70
N TRP A 93 7.94 -4.96 9.40
CA TRP A 93 7.63 -3.54 9.44
C TRP A 93 8.77 -2.77 10.09
N ILE A 94 9.06 -1.59 9.57
CA ILE A 94 10.07 -0.68 10.12
C ILE A 94 9.46 0.70 10.37
N TRP A 95 10.09 1.47 11.23
CA TRP A 95 9.65 2.84 11.50
C TRP A 95 9.72 3.70 10.24
N PRO A 96 8.62 4.40 9.89
CA PRO A 96 8.58 5.22 8.68
C PRO A 96 9.36 6.53 8.81
N ALA A 97 9.61 7.00 10.01
CA ALA A 97 10.42 8.18 10.31
C ALA A 97 11.13 8.03 11.65
N LYS A 98 12.16 8.85 11.87
CA LYS A 98 12.78 9.03 13.15
C LYS A 98 12.16 10.23 13.85
N GLY A 99 11.78 10.08 15.11
CA GLY A 99 11.19 11.17 15.90
C GLY A 99 10.48 10.66 17.13
N GLU A 100 9.98 11.59 17.92
CA GLU A 100 9.18 11.30 19.10
C GLU A 100 7.74 10.98 18.70
N LEU A 101 7.14 10.00 19.37
CA LEU A 101 5.72 9.67 19.18
C LEU A 101 4.88 10.71 19.97
N ILE A 102 4.18 11.58 19.25
CA ILE A 102 3.39 12.67 19.83
C ILE A 102 1.88 12.38 19.88
N SER A 103 1.40 11.40 19.08
CA SER A 103 0.02 10.91 19.14
C SER A 103 0.01 9.39 18.95
N ARG A 104 -0.93 8.73 19.63
CA ARG A 104 -1.13 7.26 19.53
C ARG A 104 -2.44 6.97 18.82
N PHE A 105 -2.54 5.75 18.32
CA PHE A 105 -3.78 5.20 17.81
C PHE A 105 -4.88 5.24 18.87
N ASP A 106 -5.98 5.91 18.56
CA ASP A 106 -7.17 6.05 19.41
C ASP A 106 -8.40 6.24 18.51
N PRO A 107 -9.01 5.16 18.02
CA PRO A 107 -10.13 5.23 17.09
C PRO A 107 -11.37 5.87 17.75
N ASP A 108 -11.56 5.72 19.04
CA ASP A 108 -12.67 6.32 19.79
C ASP A 108 -12.47 7.84 19.94
N GLY A 109 -11.22 8.29 20.06
CA GLY A 109 -10.81 9.71 20.05
C GLY A 109 -10.60 10.28 18.65
N GLY A 110 -10.81 9.49 17.59
CA GLY A 110 -10.71 9.93 16.18
C GLY A 110 -9.31 9.89 15.58
N SER A 111 -8.33 9.23 16.23
CA SER A 111 -6.99 9.03 15.69
C SER A 111 -6.85 7.64 15.09
N ASN A 112 -6.84 7.55 13.76
CA ASN A 112 -6.73 6.30 13.02
C ASN A 112 -5.30 5.78 12.87
N GLY A 113 -4.30 6.46 13.43
CA GLY A 113 -2.89 6.13 13.32
C GLY A 113 -2.05 6.69 14.45
N ILE A 114 -0.78 6.91 14.15
CA ILE A 114 0.19 7.52 15.07
C ILE A 114 0.79 8.77 14.44
N ASP A 115 1.14 9.77 15.27
CA ASP A 115 1.88 10.94 14.81
C ASP A 115 3.32 10.89 15.34
N ILE A 116 4.26 11.11 14.45
CA ILE A 116 5.69 11.14 14.73
C ILE A 116 6.19 12.56 14.47
N ALA A 117 6.72 13.20 15.51
CA ALA A 117 7.34 14.53 15.40
C ALA A 117 8.63 14.46 14.59
N GLY A 118 8.94 15.54 13.90
CA GLY A 118 10.20 15.67 13.17
C GLY A 118 10.47 17.09 12.71
N SER A 119 11.49 17.25 11.91
CA SER A 119 11.82 18.52 11.25
C SER A 119 11.29 18.54 9.84
N ASP A 120 10.95 19.73 9.35
CA ASP A 120 10.55 19.93 7.96
C ASP A 120 11.65 19.41 7.01
N GLY A 121 11.26 18.56 6.06
CA GLY A 121 12.18 17.89 5.15
C GLY A 121 12.83 16.62 5.67
N SER A 122 12.53 16.17 6.89
CA SER A 122 13.01 14.87 7.38
C SER A 122 12.53 13.74 6.46
N PRO A 123 13.38 12.73 6.18
CA PRO A 123 13.02 11.65 5.27
C PRO A 123 11.90 10.77 5.85
N VAL A 124 10.86 10.57 5.06
CA VAL A 124 9.80 9.59 5.29
C VAL A 124 10.11 8.35 4.46
N ARG A 125 10.02 7.18 5.06
CA ARG A 125 10.37 5.89 4.46
C ARG A 125 9.18 4.95 4.40
N ALA A 126 9.15 4.11 3.36
CA ALA A 126 8.19 3.02 3.29
C ALA A 126 8.41 2.05 4.46
N ALA A 127 7.38 1.80 5.26
CA ALA A 127 7.46 0.93 6.44
C ALA A 127 7.60 -0.56 6.10
N ALA A 128 7.22 -0.96 4.89
CA ALA A 128 7.42 -2.30 4.33
C ALA A 128 7.49 -2.22 2.80
N LYS A 129 7.86 -3.31 2.13
CA LYS A 129 7.79 -3.41 0.66
C LYS A 129 6.33 -3.30 0.20
N GLY A 130 6.11 -2.75 -0.99
CA GLY A 130 4.77 -2.66 -1.55
C GLY A 130 4.72 -1.94 -2.89
N LYS A 131 3.52 -1.51 -3.26
CA LYS A 131 3.25 -0.71 -4.45
C LYS A 131 2.48 0.54 -4.04
N VAL A 132 2.91 1.69 -4.56
CA VAL A 132 2.21 2.95 -4.35
C VAL A 132 0.88 2.91 -5.10
N VAL A 133 -0.22 3.09 -4.38
CA VAL A 133 -1.58 3.06 -4.94
C VAL A 133 -2.24 4.43 -4.92
N TYR A 134 -1.62 5.39 -4.25
CA TYR A 134 -2.03 6.79 -4.25
C TYR A 134 -0.87 7.71 -3.84
N ALA A 135 -0.75 8.88 -4.50
CA ALA A 135 0.15 9.95 -4.11
C ALA A 135 -0.48 11.31 -4.49
N GLY A 136 -1.06 12.04 -3.53
CA GLY A 136 -1.75 13.28 -3.83
C GLY A 136 -2.36 13.98 -2.61
N THR A 137 -3.17 15.02 -2.88
CA THR A 137 -3.80 15.88 -1.85
C THR A 137 -5.33 15.77 -1.84
N GLY A 138 -5.90 14.77 -2.51
CA GLY A 138 -7.36 14.65 -2.69
C GLY A 138 -8.13 14.27 -1.42
N LEU A 139 -7.47 13.63 -0.45
CA LEU A 139 -8.10 13.25 0.82
C LEU A 139 -8.06 14.39 1.83
N ARG A 140 -9.25 14.79 2.29
CA ARG A 140 -9.40 15.89 3.26
C ARG A 140 -8.80 15.49 4.60
N GLY A 141 -8.02 16.39 5.20
CA GLY A 141 -7.40 16.19 6.52
C GLY A 141 -6.00 15.56 6.49
N TYR A 142 -5.60 14.93 5.38
CA TYR A 142 -4.30 14.26 5.27
C TYR A 142 -3.19 15.13 4.63
N GLY A 143 -3.58 16.22 3.95
CA GLY A 143 -2.63 16.99 3.16
C GLY A 143 -2.03 16.18 2.04
N LEU A 144 -0.72 16.28 1.82
CA LEU A 144 -0.01 15.47 0.82
C LEU A 144 0.22 14.07 1.38
N LEU A 145 -0.48 13.11 0.80
CA LEU A 145 -0.64 11.73 1.27
C LEU A 145 -0.04 10.73 0.27
N ILE A 146 0.62 9.71 0.80
CA ILE A 146 0.98 8.49 0.07
C ILE A 146 0.23 7.32 0.69
N ILE A 147 -0.33 6.43 -0.14
CA ILE A 147 -0.84 5.12 0.28
C ILE A 147 -0.06 4.03 -0.44
N ILE A 148 0.44 3.06 0.34
CA ILE A 148 1.17 1.90 -0.16
C ILE A 148 0.36 0.63 0.13
N LYS A 149 0.13 -0.17 -0.93
CA LYS A 149 -0.40 -1.53 -0.80
C LYS A 149 0.76 -2.49 -0.61
N HIS A 150 0.77 -3.21 0.49
CA HIS A 150 1.81 -4.19 0.82
C HIS A 150 1.46 -5.60 0.33
N ASP A 151 0.22 -5.99 0.56
CA ASP A 151 -0.38 -7.23 0.09
C ASP A 151 -1.92 -7.07 -0.05
N GLU A 152 -2.65 -8.18 -0.11
CA GLU A 152 -4.12 -8.12 -0.22
C GLU A 152 -4.81 -7.66 1.07
N THR A 153 -4.11 -7.70 2.19
CA THR A 153 -4.65 -7.42 3.53
C THR A 153 -4.24 -6.06 4.05
N PHE A 154 -2.98 -5.65 3.79
CA PHE A 154 -2.37 -4.49 4.43
C PHE A 154 -2.12 -3.32 3.49
N LEU A 155 -2.54 -2.15 3.95
CA LEU A 155 -2.21 -0.84 3.40
C LEU A 155 -1.52 0.00 4.48
N SER A 156 -0.63 0.91 4.07
CA SER A 156 -0.12 1.97 4.94
C SER A 156 -0.28 3.34 4.32
N ALA A 157 -0.46 4.35 5.16
CA ALA A 157 -0.60 5.74 4.74
C ALA A 157 0.43 6.64 5.45
N TYR A 158 0.92 7.63 4.70
CA TYR A 158 1.94 8.58 5.11
C TYR A 158 1.45 9.98 4.76
N ALA A 159 1.02 10.75 5.74
CA ALA A 159 0.35 12.04 5.55
C ALA A 159 1.17 13.23 6.06
N HIS A 160 0.73 14.45 5.70
CA HIS A 160 1.33 15.72 6.03
C HIS A 160 2.71 15.95 5.42
N ASN A 161 3.03 15.24 4.31
CA ASN A 161 4.29 15.41 3.62
C ASN A 161 4.40 16.80 2.98
N ARG A 162 5.61 17.34 2.85
CA ARG A 162 5.86 18.55 2.05
C ARG A 162 6.14 18.22 0.58
N ALA A 163 6.76 17.07 0.33
CA ALA A 163 7.11 16.61 -1.01
C ALA A 163 7.09 15.08 -1.07
N VAL A 164 6.80 14.53 -2.24
CA VAL A 164 6.88 13.09 -2.53
C VAL A 164 7.98 12.83 -3.57
N THR A 165 8.67 11.69 -3.46
CA THR A 165 9.78 11.30 -4.35
C THR A 165 9.44 10.10 -5.23
N ILE A 166 8.18 9.67 -5.21
CA ILE A 166 7.67 8.48 -5.91
C ILE A 166 6.37 8.83 -6.64
N ASN A 167 5.95 7.98 -7.55
CA ASN A 167 4.68 8.12 -8.28
C ASN A 167 3.73 6.97 -7.97
N GLU A 168 2.45 7.19 -8.27
CA GLU A 168 1.47 6.11 -8.26
C GLU A 168 1.89 5.00 -9.23
N GLY A 169 1.76 3.75 -8.77
CA GLY A 169 2.17 2.59 -9.53
C GLY A 169 3.58 2.10 -9.25
N ASP A 170 4.45 2.93 -8.64
CA ASP A 170 5.83 2.55 -8.35
C ASP A 170 5.91 1.43 -7.30
N PRO A 171 6.77 0.42 -7.51
CA PRO A 171 7.14 -0.51 -6.46
C PRO A 171 8.11 0.16 -5.49
N VAL A 172 7.96 -0.13 -4.19
CA VAL A 172 8.84 0.39 -3.14
C VAL A 172 9.35 -0.73 -2.25
N HIS A 173 10.54 -0.53 -1.69
CA HIS A 173 11.14 -1.43 -0.71
C HIS A 173 11.00 -0.86 0.71
N GLY A 174 10.95 -1.73 1.72
CA GLY A 174 11.01 -1.30 3.12
C GLY A 174 12.29 -0.47 3.37
N GLY A 175 12.15 0.70 4.00
CA GLY A 175 13.25 1.64 4.23
C GLY A 175 13.57 2.61 3.10
N GLN A 176 12.98 2.44 1.91
CA GLN A 176 13.13 3.39 0.82
C GLN A 176 12.54 4.75 1.20
N VAL A 177 13.26 5.85 0.92
CA VAL A 177 12.72 7.20 1.08
C VAL A 177 11.64 7.41 0.01
N ILE A 178 10.45 7.79 0.45
CA ILE A 178 9.27 7.99 -0.40
C ILE A 178 8.75 9.42 -0.37
N ALA A 179 9.06 10.15 0.71
CA ALA A 179 8.64 11.53 0.89
C ALA A 179 9.56 12.29 1.84
N GLU A 180 9.28 13.57 1.98
CA GLU A 180 9.83 14.46 2.98
C GLU A 180 8.71 14.92 3.93
N MET A 181 8.97 14.84 5.22
CA MET A 181 8.03 15.28 6.26
C MET A 181 7.74 16.77 6.13
N GLY A 182 6.52 17.17 6.38
CA GLY A 182 6.08 18.56 6.36
C GLY A 182 4.92 18.83 7.31
N GLN A 183 4.12 19.83 6.96
CA GLN A 183 2.92 20.20 7.71
C GLN A 183 1.70 20.42 6.81
N SER A 184 1.69 19.81 5.61
CA SER A 184 0.55 19.96 4.69
C SER A 184 -0.74 19.42 5.34
N GLY A 185 -1.77 20.24 5.45
CA GLY A 185 -3.02 19.88 6.11
C GLY A 185 -2.92 19.67 7.63
N ALA A 186 -1.84 20.12 8.27
CA ALA A 186 -1.62 20.05 9.71
C ALA A 186 -1.11 21.37 10.28
N ASP A 187 -1.22 21.58 11.59
CA ASP A 187 -0.76 22.80 12.27
C ASP A 187 0.74 22.77 12.61
N THR A 188 1.33 21.58 12.67
CA THR A 188 2.73 21.35 13.03
C THR A 188 3.39 20.36 12.11
N VAL A 189 4.73 20.45 12.00
CA VAL A 189 5.51 19.47 11.24
C VAL A 189 5.45 18.11 11.93
N ARG A 190 4.89 17.13 11.24
CA ARG A 190 4.77 15.74 11.71
C ARG A 190 4.53 14.79 10.55
N LEU A 191 4.77 13.51 10.80
CA LEU A 191 4.26 12.42 9.96
C LEU A 191 3.06 11.81 10.67
N HIS A 192 1.89 11.82 10.02
CA HIS A 192 0.79 10.96 10.41
C HIS A 192 0.93 9.64 9.66
N PHE A 193 0.97 8.53 10.40
CA PHE A 193 1.19 7.18 9.86
C PHE A 193 0.08 6.24 10.29
N GLU A 194 -0.59 5.64 9.30
CA GLU A 194 -1.62 4.62 9.53
C GLU A 194 -1.21 3.27 8.95
N ILE A 195 -1.68 2.21 9.59
CA ILE A 195 -1.76 0.87 9.00
C ILE A 195 -3.24 0.48 8.96
N ARG A 196 -3.67 -0.02 7.81
CA ARG A 196 -5.00 -0.61 7.68
C ARG A 196 -4.90 -2.08 7.33
N ARG A 197 -5.72 -2.85 8.00
CA ARG A 197 -5.91 -4.27 7.72
C ARG A 197 -7.34 -4.49 7.25
N ASP A 198 -7.51 -5.07 6.07
CA ASP A 198 -8.84 -5.29 5.45
C ASP A 198 -9.71 -4.02 5.47
N GLY A 199 -9.11 -2.88 5.10
CA GLY A 199 -9.74 -1.56 5.09
C GLY A 199 -9.88 -0.87 6.45
N GLN A 200 -9.77 -1.60 7.57
CA GLN A 200 -9.94 -1.04 8.91
C GLN A 200 -8.61 -0.54 9.50
N PRO A 201 -8.60 0.64 10.14
CA PRO A 201 -7.41 1.12 10.82
C PRO A 201 -7.06 0.22 12.01
N VAL A 202 -5.77 -0.05 12.17
CA VAL A 202 -5.22 -0.86 13.27
C VAL A 202 -4.06 -0.12 13.93
N ASP A 203 -3.80 -0.41 15.21
CA ASP A 203 -2.69 0.22 15.95
C ASP A 203 -1.34 -0.11 15.29
N PRO A 204 -0.65 0.89 14.69
CA PRO A 204 0.65 0.67 14.06
C PRO A 204 1.72 0.15 15.01
N LEU A 205 1.63 0.47 16.31
CA LEU A 205 2.60 0.02 17.31
C LEU A 205 2.57 -1.50 17.53
N SER A 206 1.49 -2.16 17.14
CA SER A 206 1.39 -3.62 17.18
C SER A 206 2.21 -4.31 16.08
N TYR A 207 2.61 -3.57 15.05
CA TYR A 207 3.35 -4.08 13.87
C TYR A 207 4.78 -3.55 13.82
N LEU A 208 5.02 -2.34 14.29
CA LEU A 208 6.34 -1.71 14.30
C LEU A 208 7.26 -2.36 15.37
N PRO A 209 8.59 -2.42 15.12
CA PRO A 209 9.53 -2.89 16.13
C PRO A 209 9.49 -1.99 17.39
N ARG A 210 9.72 -2.57 18.55
CA ARG A 210 9.81 -1.79 19.80
C ARG A 210 10.96 -0.78 19.71
N LEU A 211 10.70 0.44 20.18
CA LEU A 211 11.71 1.49 20.32
C LEU A 211 12.72 1.13 21.41
#